data_1db64c56e161e6d2eab9e0a65cbe59d3
#
_entry.id   1db64c56e161e6d2eab9e0a65cbe59d3
#
_cell.length_a   1.000
_cell.length_b   1.000
_cell.length_c   1.000
_cell.angle_alpha   90.00
_cell.angle_beta   90.00
_cell.angle_gamma   90.00
#
_symmetry.space_group_name_H-M   'P 1'
#
loop_
_entity.id
_entity.type
_entity.pdbx_description
1 polymer ?
#
loop_
_entity_poly.entity_id
_entity_poly.type
_entity_poly.pdbx_seq_one_letter_code
_entity_poly.pdbx_strand_id
1 'polypeptide(L)'
;MRKKKWLRGVMAMAVAGSLLISAAPGSLQAPKASAAVKLTGKTKKVAYRNTFVGKHGRLRVKGAKLVDKKGKVVQLRGISSHGINWDVGEPFVNEKALRNLRDEWGVNCFRVAMYTEDYNGYCVTDTASRKKLLAKIDTAVKAGRKLGMYVIIDWHILSDGNPKKNQSKAKAFFKKMSNKYRKEKHVFYEICNEPNGGVQWKT
;
A
#
# COMPACT_ATOMS: atom_id res chain seq x y z
N MET A 1 48.90 -31.58 36.39
CA MET A 1 47.97 -32.11 35.36
C MET A 1 47.59 -30.99 34.41
N ARG A 2 47.68 -31.22 33.09
CA ARG A 2 47.86 -30.23 32.01
C ARG A 2 46.58 -29.40 31.71
N LYS A 3 46.71 -28.07 31.73
CA LYS A 3 45.75 -27.11 31.16
C LYS A 3 46.01 -27.03 29.64
N LYS A 4 45.00 -27.33 28.81
CA LYS A 4 45.01 -27.01 27.37
C LYS A 4 44.33 -25.71 27.15
N LYS A 5 45.08 -24.69 26.71
CA LYS A 5 44.58 -23.43 26.13
C LYS A 5 44.17 -23.69 24.66
N TRP A 6 42.95 -23.32 24.29
CA TRP A 6 42.58 -23.19 22.88
C TRP A 6 42.45 -21.71 22.55
N LEU A 7 43.43 -21.20 21.82
CA LEU A 7 43.30 -19.95 21.04
C LEU A 7 42.48 -20.25 19.80
N ARG A 8 41.43 -19.53 19.59
CA ARG A 8 40.85 -19.38 18.26
C ARG A 8 40.97 -17.92 17.84
N GLY A 9 41.85 -17.69 16.85
CA GLY A 9 42.03 -16.43 16.19
C GLY A 9 40.80 -16.12 15.32
N VAL A 10 40.26 -14.92 15.48
CA VAL A 10 39.28 -14.34 14.57
C VAL A 10 40.07 -13.48 13.59
N MET A 11 40.11 -13.92 12.37
CA MET A 11 40.71 -13.18 11.25
C MET A 11 39.65 -12.20 10.72
N ALA A 12 39.80 -10.93 11.05
CA ALA A 12 38.99 -9.86 10.47
C ALA A 12 39.63 -9.42 9.17
N MET A 13 39.06 -9.77 8.03
CA MET A 13 39.40 -9.16 6.73
C MET A 13 38.61 -7.84 6.59
N ALA A 14 39.32 -6.73 6.79
CA ALA A 14 38.87 -5.42 6.35
C ALA A 14 39.26 -5.23 4.89
N VAL A 15 38.32 -5.26 3.97
CA VAL A 15 38.53 -4.81 2.59
C VAL A 15 38.10 -3.35 2.52
N ALA A 16 39.09 -2.45 2.66
CA ALA A 16 38.92 -1.04 2.37
C ALA A 16 39.19 -0.84 0.88
N GLY A 17 38.14 -0.85 0.08
CA GLY A 17 38.17 -0.44 -1.32
C GLY A 17 37.76 1.01 -1.45
N SER A 18 38.69 1.95 -1.38
CA SER A 18 38.46 3.36 -1.68
C SER A 18 38.41 3.55 -3.19
N LEU A 19 37.23 3.57 -3.79
CA LEU A 19 37.03 4.10 -5.14
C LEU A 19 36.86 5.62 -5.05
N LEU A 20 37.92 6.36 -5.35
CA LEU A 20 37.85 7.77 -5.68
C LEU A 20 37.26 7.91 -7.09
N ILE A 21 35.95 8.16 -7.17
CA ILE A 21 35.31 8.62 -8.39
C ILE A 21 35.36 10.12 -8.37
N SER A 22 36.21 10.72 -9.17
CA SER A 22 36.21 12.13 -9.49
C SER A 22 34.91 12.45 -10.24
N ALA A 23 33.96 13.08 -9.56
CA ALA A 23 32.73 13.54 -10.16
C ALA A 23 32.99 14.82 -10.95
N ALA A 24 32.99 14.71 -12.29
CA ALA A 24 32.75 15.87 -13.13
C ALA A 24 31.29 16.34 -12.89
N PRO A 25 30.98 17.65 -12.94
CA PRO A 25 29.62 18.15 -12.79
C PRO A 25 28.82 17.90 -14.08
N GLY A 26 28.41 16.66 -14.26
CA GLY A 26 27.43 16.26 -15.26
C GLY A 26 26.07 16.16 -14.58
N SER A 27 25.10 16.90 -15.05
CA SER A 27 23.72 16.83 -14.61
C SER A 27 23.27 15.36 -14.60
N LEU A 28 23.03 14.81 -13.41
CA LEU A 28 22.32 13.53 -13.26
C LEU A 28 20.88 13.76 -13.70
N GLN A 29 20.65 13.64 -14.99
CA GLN A 29 19.31 13.51 -15.53
C GLN A 29 18.73 12.22 -14.98
N ALA A 30 17.69 12.36 -14.15
CA ALA A 30 16.92 11.19 -13.71
C ALA A 30 16.55 10.36 -14.95
N PRO A 31 16.69 9.03 -14.92
CA PRO A 31 16.31 8.19 -16.04
C PRO A 31 14.86 8.51 -16.39
N LYS A 32 14.62 8.99 -17.63
CA LYS A 32 13.29 9.17 -18.18
C LYS A 32 12.52 7.87 -17.94
N ALA A 33 11.37 7.99 -17.31
CA ALA A 33 10.49 6.86 -17.02
C ALA A 33 10.44 5.93 -18.24
N SER A 34 10.94 4.73 -18.04
CA SER A 34 11.07 3.72 -19.06
C SER A 34 9.74 3.51 -19.78
N ALA A 35 9.84 3.30 -21.07
CA ALA A 35 8.75 3.01 -21.98
C ALA A 35 7.64 2.18 -21.33
N ALA A 36 6.42 2.67 -21.44
CA ALA A 36 5.23 1.95 -20.99
C ALA A 36 5.29 0.52 -21.50
N VAL A 37 5.40 -0.45 -20.60
CA VAL A 37 5.32 -1.86 -20.93
C VAL A 37 4.03 -2.05 -21.72
N LYS A 38 4.15 -2.42 -22.98
CA LYS A 38 3.00 -2.77 -23.83
C LYS A 38 2.40 -4.05 -23.23
N LEU A 39 1.40 -3.89 -22.36
CA LEU A 39 0.63 -5.01 -21.85
C LEU A 39 -0.17 -5.60 -23.02
N THR A 40 0.28 -6.72 -23.54
CA THR A 40 -0.32 -7.40 -24.70
C THR A 40 -1.51 -8.29 -24.32
N GLY A 41 -1.90 -8.32 -23.05
CA GLY A 41 -3.03 -9.10 -22.58
C GLY A 41 -4.35 -8.58 -23.14
N LYS A 42 -5.14 -9.45 -23.78
CA LYS A 42 -6.52 -9.16 -24.16
C LYS A 42 -7.32 -8.87 -22.88
N THR A 43 -7.87 -7.66 -22.76
CA THR A 43 -8.72 -7.29 -21.63
C THR A 43 -9.96 -8.18 -21.59
N LYS A 44 -10.06 -9.04 -20.59
CA LYS A 44 -11.22 -9.90 -20.39
C LYS A 44 -12.41 -9.04 -19.97
N LYS A 45 -13.46 -8.99 -20.79
CA LYS A 45 -14.75 -8.43 -20.37
C LYS A 45 -15.42 -9.41 -19.41
N VAL A 46 -15.40 -9.10 -18.12
CA VAL A 46 -16.04 -9.91 -17.08
C VAL A 46 -17.31 -9.22 -16.62
N ALA A 47 -18.47 -9.87 -16.74
CA ALA A 47 -19.70 -9.33 -16.17
C ALA A 47 -19.54 -9.14 -14.66
N TYR A 48 -20.02 -8.03 -14.09
CA TYR A 48 -19.82 -7.70 -12.67
C TYR A 48 -20.21 -8.83 -11.71
N ARG A 49 -21.32 -9.52 -11.97
CA ARG A 49 -21.77 -10.68 -11.18
C ARG A 49 -20.74 -11.83 -11.08
N ASN A 50 -19.85 -11.91 -12.07
CA ASN A 50 -18.80 -12.94 -12.14
C ASN A 50 -17.46 -12.45 -11.56
N THR A 51 -17.36 -11.17 -11.22
CA THR A 51 -16.19 -10.63 -10.52
C THR A 51 -16.13 -11.12 -9.07
N PHE A 52 -15.00 -10.92 -8.43
CA PHE A 52 -14.82 -11.36 -7.04
C PHE A 52 -15.81 -10.66 -6.10
N VAL A 53 -15.91 -9.33 -6.16
CA VAL A 53 -16.90 -8.57 -5.37
C VAL A 53 -18.34 -8.89 -5.77
N GLY A 54 -18.62 -9.12 -7.04
CA GLY A 54 -19.94 -9.50 -7.54
C GLY A 54 -20.45 -10.81 -6.91
N LYS A 55 -19.56 -11.79 -6.76
CA LYS A 55 -19.85 -13.09 -6.14
C LYS A 55 -20.02 -13.00 -4.63
N HIS A 56 -19.12 -12.29 -3.95
CA HIS A 56 -19.01 -12.31 -2.48
C HIS A 56 -19.73 -11.15 -1.79
N GLY A 57 -19.86 -10.00 -2.45
CA GLY A 57 -20.52 -8.81 -1.89
C GLY A 57 -19.72 -8.17 -0.75
N ARG A 58 -20.41 -7.64 0.27
CA ARG A 58 -19.76 -7.10 1.47
C ARG A 58 -19.26 -8.24 2.34
N LEU A 59 -18.00 -8.20 2.72
CA LEU A 59 -17.41 -9.17 3.63
C LEU A 59 -17.64 -8.76 5.08
N ARG A 60 -17.59 -9.74 5.98
CA ARG A 60 -17.70 -9.55 7.43
C ARG A 60 -16.83 -10.57 8.16
N VAL A 61 -16.50 -10.27 9.40
CA VAL A 61 -15.82 -11.20 10.30
C VAL A 61 -16.88 -12.09 10.97
N LYS A 62 -16.62 -13.41 11.01
CA LYS A 62 -17.40 -14.40 11.78
C LYS A 62 -16.41 -15.31 12.51
N GLY A 63 -16.31 -15.16 13.84
CA GLY A 63 -15.21 -15.74 14.60
C GLY A 63 -13.86 -15.24 14.07
N ALA A 64 -12.93 -16.14 13.83
CA ALA A 64 -11.61 -15.83 13.28
C ALA A 64 -11.56 -15.86 11.73
N LYS A 65 -12.71 -15.80 11.05
CA LYS A 65 -12.79 -15.97 9.58
C LYS A 65 -13.40 -14.75 8.92
N LEU A 66 -12.85 -14.38 7.76
CA LEU A 66 -13.48 -13.44 6.84
C LEU A 66 -14.49 -14.20 5.96
N VAL A 67 -15.73 -13.78 5.96
CA VAL A 67 -16.80 -14.45 5.25
C VAL A 67 -17.62 -13.50 4.37
N ASP A 68 -18.22 -14.04 3.31
CA ASP A 68 -19.10 -13.32 2.42
C ASP A 68 -20.56 -13.22 2.99
N LYS A 69 -21.45 -12.61 2.20
CA LYS A 69 -22.87 -12.47 2.55
C LYS A 69 -23.61 -13.78 2.80
N LYS A 70 -23.11 -14.89 2.26
CA LYS A 70 -23.66 -16.24 2.44
C LYS A 70 -22.98 -17.02 3.58
N GLY A 71 -21.97 -16.43 4.24
CA GLY A 71 -21.20 -17.08 5.29
C GLY A 71 -20.04 -17.95 4.78
N LYS A 72 -19.77 -17.95 3.47
CA LYS A 72 -18.65 -18.69 2.89
C LYS A 72 -17.35 -17.96 3.21
N VAL A 73 -16.33 -18.72 3.63
CA VAL A 73 -14.98 -18.19 3.89
C VAL A 73 -14.37 -17.61 2.61
N VAL A 74 -13.77 -16.45 2.72
CA VAL A 74 -13.17 -15.71 1.61
C VAL A 74 -11.72 -15.43 1.92
N GLN A 75 -10.85 -15.66 0.94
CA GLN A 75 -9.44 -15.29 0.98
C GLN A 75 -9.19 -14.09 0.06
N LEU A 76 -8.61 -13.02 0.62
CA LEU A 76 -8.10 -11.90 -0.16
C LEU A 76 -6.67 -12.20 -0.62
N ARG A 77 -6.43 -12.01 -1.91
CA ARG A 77 -5.10 -12.02 -2.53
C ARG A 77 -4.85 -10.63 -3.07
N GLY A 78 -3.96 -9.91 -2.43
CA GLY A 78 -3.80 -8.50 -2.69
C GLY A 78 -2.39 -8.06 -2.95
N ILE A 79 -2.28 -6.87 -3.50
CA ILE A 79 -1.04 -6.10 -3.64
C ILE A 79 -1.29 -4.72 -3.07
N SER A 80 -0.27 -4.16 -2.39
CA SER A 80 -0.24 -2.77 -1.95
C SER A 80 0.40 -1.89 -3.00
N SER A 81 -0.09 -0.67 -3.15
CA SER A 81 0.71 0.38 -3.76
C SER A 81 1.94 0.65 -2.90
N HIS A 82 2.99 1.20 -3.48
CA HIS A 82 3.92 2.03 -2.73
C HIS A 82 3.16 3.28 -2.24
N GLY A 83 3.79 4.12 -1.41
CA GLY A 83 3.14 5.36 -0.95
C GLY A 83 2.62 6.20 -2.11
N ILE A 84 1.33 6.50 -2.12
CA ILE A 84 0.69 7.31 -3.20
C ILE A 84 1.10 8.78 -3.17
N ASN A 85 1.85 9.20 -2.18
CA ASN A 85 2.42 10.54 -2.02
C ASN A 85 3.79 10.69 -2.69
N TRP A 86 4.40 9.61 -3.16
CA TRP A 86 5.62 9.65 -3.97
C TRP A 86 5.31 9.44 -5.45
N ASP A 87 6.03 10.13 -6.30
CA ASP A 87 5.89 10.03 -7.75
C ASP A 87 6.10 8.61 -8.28
N VAL A 88 6.93 7.80 -7.60
CA VAL A 88 7.18 6.41 -7.96
C VAL A 88 6.01 5.47 -7.63
N GLY A 89 5.17 5.80 -6.65
CA GLY A 89 4.02 4.99 -6.25
C GLY A 89 2.73 5.39 -6.97
N GLU A 90 2.61 6.66 -7.29
CA GLU A 90 1.42 7.27 -7.87
C GLU A 90 1.00 6.70 -9.23
N PRO A 91 1.90 6.46 -10.20
CA PRO A 91 1.53 6.05 -11.55
C PRO A 91 0.78 4.72 -11.63
N PHE A 92 0.93 3.86 -10.62
CA PHE A 92 0.32 2.53 -10.59
C PHE A 92 -1.12 2.53 -10.06
N VAL A 93 -1.58 3.63 -9.46
CA VAL A 93 -2.95 3.75 -8.95
C VAL A 93 -3.89 4.22 -10.06
N ASN A 94 -4.21 3.31 -10.98
CA ASN A 94 -5.12 3.57 -12.08
C ASN A 94 -5.87 2.30 -12.50
N GLU A 95 -6.96 2.45 -13.26
CA GLU A 95 -7.79 1.32 -13.68
C GLU A 95 -7.02 0.31 -14.55
N LYS A 96 -6.12 0.77 -15.42
CA LYS A 96 -5.36 -0.12 -16.32
C LYS A 96 -4.43 -1.02 -15.55
N ALA A 97 -3.69 -0.47 -14.57
CA ALA A 97 -2.81 -1.25 -13.70
C ALA A 97 -3.60 -2.25 -12.85
N LEU A 98 -4.69 -1.82 -12.21
CA LEU A 98 -5.53 -2.70 -11.41
C LEU A 98 -6.18 -3.81 -12.26
N ARG A 99 -6.58 -3.50 -13.49
CA ARG A 99 -7.11 -4.49 -14.43
C ARG A 99 -6.07 -5.56 -14.76
N ASN A 100 -4.84 -5.15 -15.03
CA ASN A 100 -3.75 -6.08 -15.29
C ASN A 100 -3.47 -7.00 -14.09
N LEU A 101 -3.41 -6.44 -12.88
CA LEU A 101 -3.26 -7.21 -11.64
C LEU A 101 -4.38 -8.25 -11.48
N ARG A 102 -5.63 -7.87 -11.80
CA ARG A 102 -6.76 -8.80 -11.72
C ARG A 102 -6.67 -9.89 -12.79
N ASP A 103 -6.42 -9.52 -14.03
CA ASP A 103 -6.59 -10.40 -15.19
C ASP A 103 -5.40 -11.34 -15.40
N GLU A 104 -4.18 -10.87 -15.10
CA GLU A 104 -2.94 -11.63 -15.31
C GLU A 104 -2.43 -12.30 -14.01
N TRP A 105 -2.64 -11.64 -12.86
CA TRP A 105 -2.08 -12.10 -11.58
C TRP A 105 -3.12 -12.66 -10.62
N GLY A 106 -4.41 -12.59 -10.97
CA GLY A 106 -5.50 -13.09 -10.13
C GLY A 106 -5.69 -12.30 -8.83
N VAL A 107 -5.21 -11.06 -8.79
CA VAL A 107 -5.38 -10.17 -7.63
C VAL A 107 -6.85 -9.80 -7.47
N ASN A 108 -7.37 -9.90 -6.25
CA ASN A 108 -8.75 -9.56 -5.94
C ASN A 108 -8.89 -8.43 -4.90
N CYS A 109 -7.77 -7.92 -4.39
CA CYS A 109 -7.73 -6.83 -3.41
C CYS A 109 -6.55 -5.91 -3.70
N PHE A 110 -6.76 -4.60 -3.65
CA PHE A 110 -5.72 -3.59 -3.81
C PHE A 110 -5.67 -2.69 -2.58
N ARG A 111 -4.49 -2.54 -1.98
CA ARG A 111 -4.26 -1.65 -0.84
C ARG A 111 -3.68 -0.33 -1.32
N VAL A 112 -4.28 0.76 -0.89
CA VAL A 112 -3.83 2.13 -1.22
C VAL A 112 -3.11 2.69 -0.02
N ALA A 113 -1.79 2.66 -0.03
CA ALA A 113 -0.95 3.15 1.05
C ALA A 113 -0.82 4.68 0.99
N MET A 114 -1.55 5.39 1.85
CA MET A 114 -1.47 6.84 1.98
C MET A 114 -0.67 7.18 3.24
N TYR A 115 0.58 7.57 3.06
CA TYR A 115 1.45 7.98 4.18
C TYR A 115 0.96 9.25 4.85
N THR A 116 1.17 9.31 6.16
CA THR A 116 0.68 10.38 7.03
C THR A 116 1.68 11.51 7.21
N GLU A 117 2.92 11.21 7.61
CA GLU A 117 3.96 12.20 7.89
C GLU A 117 5.18 12.15 6.98
N ASP A 118 5.41 11.05 6.27
CA ASP A 118 6.51 10.96 5.33
C ASP A 118 6.32 11.94 4.16
N TYR A 119 7.33 12.05 3.28
CA TYR A 119 7.36 13.01 2.18
C TYR A 119 5.99 13.21 1.51
N ASN A 120 5.49 14.44 1.48
CA ASN A 120 4.16 14.81 0.98
C ASN A 120 3.00 14.09 1.67
N GLY A 121 3.19 13.53 2.87
CA GLY A 121 2.18 12.80 3.62
C GLY A 121 0.94 13.64 3.94
N TYR A 122 -0.18 12.98 4.10
CA TYR A 122 -1.48 13.63 4.29
C TYR A 122 -1.52 14.65 5.44
N CYS A 123 -0.77 14.41 6.51
CA CYS A 123 -0.75 15.24 7.70
C CYS A 123 0.20 16.45 7.62
N VAL A 124 1.19 16.39 6.74
CA VAL A 124 2.26 17.41 6.63
C VAL A 124 2.21 18.21 5.35
N THR A 125 1.47 17.76 4.34
CA THR A 125 1.37 18.43 3.05
C THR A 125 0.35 19.58 3.04
N ASP A 126 0.40 20.41 2.00
CA ASP A 126 -0.55 21.49 1.75
C ASP A 126 -1.93 20.96 1.30
N THR A 127 -2.90 21.90 1.23
CA THR A 127 -4.27 21.57 0.86
C THR A 127 -4.42 21.02 -0.57
N ALA A 128 -3.62 21.52 -1.53
CA ALA A 128 -3.69 21.10 -2.92
C ALA A 128 -3.16 19.67 -3.07
N SER A 129 -2.00 19.38 -2.47
CA SER A 129 -1.41 18.05 -2.43
C SER A 129 -2.31 17.03 -1.70
N ARG A 130 -2.92 17.44 -0.58
CA ARG A 130 -3.92 16.60 0.12
C ARG A 130 -5.13 16.26 -0.75
N LYS A 131 -5.61 17.22 -1.56
CA LYS A 131 -6.67 16.97 -2.56
C LYS A 131 -6.25 15.94 -3.60
N LYS A 132 -4.99 15.98 -4.07
CA LYS A 132 -4.44 14.99 -5.01
C LYS A 132 -4.42 13.59 -4.39
N LEU A 133 -3.96 13.44 -3.14
CA LEU A 133 -4.00 12.16 -2.44
C LEU A 133 -5.41 11.59 -2.34
N LEU A 134 -6.40 12.43 -1.98
CA LEU A 134 -7.80 12.01 -1.93
C LEU A 134 -8.35 11.62 -3.32
N ALA A 135 -7.93 12.29 -4.38
CA ALA A 135 -8.29 11.94 -5.75
C ALA A 135 -7.70 10.59 -6.17
N LYS A 136 -6.49 10.25 -5.73
CA LYS A 136 -5.88 8.93 -5.96
C LYS A 136 -6.67 7.81 -5.27
N ILE A 137 -7.05 8.01 -4.01
CA ILE A 137 -7.93 7.08 -3.30
C ILE A 137 -9.22 6.88 -4.09
N ASP A 138 -9.83 7.98 -4.56
CA ASP A 138 -11.07 7.94 -5.35
C ASP A 138 -10.90 7.14 -6.65
N THR A 139 -9.76 7.32 -7.32
CA THR A 139 -9.39 6.55 -8.53
C THR A 139 -9.32 5.06 -8.24
N ALA A 140 -8.65 4.65 -7.16
CA ALA A 140 -8.56 3.25 -6.76
C ALA A 140 -9.93 2.65 -6.41
N VAL A 141 -10.76 3.39 -5.67
CA VAL A 141 -12.11 2.93 -5.28
C VAL A 141 -13.02 2.79 -6.52
N LYS A 142 -12.99 3.75 -7.44
CA LYS A 142 -13.74 3.67 -8.71
C LYS A 142 -13.28 2.50 -9.57
N ALA A 143 -11.97 2.30 -9.70
CA ALA A 143 -11.41 1.18 -10.42
C ALA A 143 -11.80 -0.16 -9.77
N GLY A 144 -11.66 -0.28 -8.45
CA GLY A 144 -12.09 -1.47 -7.71
C GLY A 144 -13.57 -1.79 -7.91
N ARG A 145 -14.46 -0.79 -7.89
CA ARG A 145 -15.89 -0.95 -8.21
C ARG A 145 -16.08 -1.52 -9.61
N LYS A 146 -15.46 -0.91 -10.61
CA LYS A 146 -15.59 -1.32 -12.02
C LYS A 146 -15.05 -2.71 -12.30
N LEU A 147 -13.92 -3.03 -11.67
CA LEU A 147 -13.22 -4.31 -11.84
C LEU A 147 -13.75 -5.42 -10.93
N GLY A 148 -14.56 -5.10 -9.92
CA GLY A 148 -15.05 -6.01 -8.92
C GLY A 148 -13.94 -6.55 -8.01
N MET A 149 -13.00 -5.69 -7.63
CA MET A 149 -11.91 -5.93 -6.68
C MET A 149 -12.20 -5.21 -5.37
N TYR A 150 -11.75 -5.76 -4.25
CA TYR A 150 -11.74 -5.04 -2.99
C TYR A 150 -10.64 -4.00 -2.96
N VAL A 151 -10.86 -2.94 -2.18
CA VAL A 151 -9.88 -1.86 -1.97
C VAL A 151 -9.76 -1.60 -0.48
N ILE A 152 -8.53 -1.59 0.02
CA ILE A 152 -8.17 -1.18 1.37
C ILE A 152 -7.67 0.26 1.29
N ILE A 153 -8.32 1.17 2.02
CA ILE A 153 -7.85 2.54 2.22
C ILE A 153 -7.03 2.54 3.50
N ASP A 154 -5.73 2.73 3.37
CA ASP A 154 -4.77 2.61 4.44
C ASP A 154 -4.30 3.99 4.93
N TRP A 155 -4.46 4.22 6.22
CA TRP A 155 -3.84 5.31 6.96
C TRP A 155 -2.44 4.86 7.34
N HIS A 156 -1.47 5.14 6.45
CA HIS A 156 -0.14 4.57 6.51
C HIS A 156 0.79 5.36 7.43
N ILE A 157 0.75 5.06 8.72
CA ILE A 157 1.77 5.59 9.63
C ILE A 157 3.07 4.81 9.46
N LEU A 158 4.19 5.47 9.64
CA LEU A 158 5.53 4.90 9.67
C LEU A 158 6.43 5.73 10.59
N SER A 159 6.92 6.89 10.13
CA SER A 159 7.77 7.80 10.92
C SER A 159 7.03 8.46 12.07
N ASP A 160 5.72 8.59 12.00
CA ASP A 160 4.88 9.06 13.12
C ASP A 160 4.70 8.02 14.23
N GLY A 161 5.02 6.75 13.99
CA GLY A 161 5.16 5.64 14.98
C GLY A 161 3.94 5.40 15.85
N ASN A 162 3.46 6.43 16.54
CA ASN A 162 2.34 6.34 17.46
C ASN A 162 1.02 6.79 16.78
N PRO A 163 0.00 5.91 16.70
CA PRO A 163 -1.31 6.25 16.12
C PRO A 163 -2.00 7.47 16.76
N LYS A 164 -1.69 7.78 18.02
CA LYS A 164 -2.26 8.94 18.71
C LYS A 164 -1.70 10.27 18.21
N LYS A 165 -0.51 10.30 17.61
CA LYS A 165 0.15 11.53 17.16
C LYS A 165 -0.75 12.35 16.22
N ASN A 166 -1.38 11.69 15.25
CA ASN A 166 -2.30 12.32 14.29
C ASN A 166 -3.76 11.91 14.47
N GLN A 167 -4.18 11.51 15.68
CA GLN A 167 -5.49 10.90 15.93
C GLN A 167 -6.67 11.79 15.47
N SER A 168 -6.63 13.09 15.72
CA SER A 168 -7.69 14.01 15.30
C SER A 168 -7.86 14.08 13.78
N LYS A 169 -6.71 14.12 13.06
CA LYS A 169 -6.68 14.10 11.59
C LYS A 169 -7.17 12.75 11.05
N ALA A 170 -6.76 11.64 11.68
CA ALA A 170 -7.22 10.30 11.33
C ALA A 170 -8.75 10.17 11.49
N LYS A 171 -9.31 10.61 12.63
CA LYS A 171 -10.76 10.60 12.87
C LYS A 171 -11.52 11.41 11.81
N ALA A 172 -11.03 12.62 11.47
CA ALA A 172 -11.63 13.45 10.44
C ALA A 172 -11.55 12.80 9.05
N PHE A 173 -10.41 12.20 8.71
CA PHE A 173 -10.21 11.47 7.46
C PHE A 173 -11.18 10.29 7.35
N PHE A 174 -11.23 9.40 8.35
CA PHE A 174 -12.11 8.24 8.30
C PHE A 174 -13.60 8.61 8.32
N LYS A 175 -14.00 9.66 9.06
CA LYS A 175 -15.37 10.20 8.98
C LYS A 175 -15.70 10.62 7.55
N LYS A 176 -14.78 11.32 6.87
CA LYS A 176 -14.97 11.74 5.48
C LYS A 176 -15.03 10.55 4.52
N MET A 177 -14.11 9.60 4.63
CA MET A 177 -14.04 8.44 3.74
C MET A 177 -15.20 7.48 3.93
N SER A 178 -15.55 7.18 5.18
CA SER A 178 -16.69 6.30 5.49
C SER A 178 -18.02 6.89 5.02
N ASN A 179 -18.24 8.18 5.14
CA ASN A 179 -19.42 8.86 4.60
C ASN A 179 -19.45 8.79 3.07
N LYS A 180 -18.31 9.08 2.41
CA LYS A 180 -18.20 9.07 0.95
C LYS A 180 -18.45 7.68 0.36
N TYR A 181 -17.90 6.65 0.97
CA TYR A 181 -17.95 5.28 0.44
C TYR A 181 -18.91 4.36 1.19
N ARG A 182 -19.85 4.90 1.99
CA ARG A 182 -20.79 4.11 2.83
C ARG A 182 -21.59 3.05 2.06
N LYS A 183 -21.87 3.30 0.79
CA LYS A 183 -22.61 2.38 -0.08
C LYS A 183 -21.72 1.37 -0.80
N GLU A 184 -20.39 1.54 -0.73
CA GLU A 184 -19.43 0.66 -1.41
C GLU A 184 -19.26 -0.64 -0.62
N LYS A 185 -19.51 -1.76 -1.29
CA LYS A 185 -19.40 -3.09 -0.67
C LYS A 185 -17.97 -3.63 -0.67
N HIS A 186 -17.09 -2.99 -1.45
CA HIS A 186 -15.74 -3.44 -1.73
C HIS A 186 -14.65 -2.62 -1.02
N VAL A 187 -15.01 -1.65 -0.19
CA VAL A 187 -14.05 -0.78 0.51
C VAL A 187 -13.86 -1.25 1.94
N PHE A 188 -12.60 -1.38 2.32
CA PHE A 188 -12.12 -1.57 3.68
C PHE A 188 -11.32 -0.37 4.14
N TYR A 189 -11.19 -0.23 5.45
CA TYR A 189 -10.38 0.80 6.08
C TYR A 189 -9.35 0.14 6.98
N GLU A 190 -8.09 0.45 6.73
CA GLU A 190 -6.98 0.12 7.62
C GLU A 190 -6.67 1.35 8.45
N ILE A 191 -6.95 1.26 9.75
CA ILE A 191 -6.94 2.43 10.63
C ILE A 191 -5.52 2.84 11.04
N CYS A 192 -4.57 1.96 10.86
CA CYS A 192 -3.17 2.18 11.21
C CYS A 192 -2.29 1.12 10.55
N ASN A 193 -1.24 1.55 9.83
CA ASN A 193 -0.20 0.65 9.36
C ASN A 193 0.62 0.12 10.57
N GLU A 194 1.88 0.28 10.62
CA GLU A 194 2.82 -0.30 11.58
C GLU A 194 3.06 0.59 12.82
N PRO A 195 2.27 0.45 13.90
CA PRO A 195 2.61 1.11 15.16
C PRO A 195 4.00 0.66 15.62
N ASN A 196 4.86 1.60 15.91
CA ASN A 196 6.24 1.34 16.28
C ASN A 196 6.71 2.30 17.39
N GLY A 197 8.02 2.32 17.73
CA GLY A 197 8.54 3.23 18.75
C GLY A 197 8.07 2.92 20.18
N GLY A 198 7.82 1.65 20.49
CA GLY A 198 7.46 1.21 21.86
C GLY A 198 5.98 1.43 22.22
N VAL A 199 5.13 1.69 21.22
CA VAL A 199 3.69 1.87 21.44
C VAL A 199 3.04 0.57 21.90
N GLN A 200 2.30 0.65 22.99
CA GLN A 200 1.54 -0.46 23.56
C GLN A 200 0.12 -0.48 22.99
N TRP A 201 -0.43 -1.66 22.78
CA TRP A 201 -1.80 -1.83 22.25
C TRP A 201 -2.88 -1.24 23.18
N LYS A 202 -2.56 -1.14 24.48
CA LYS A 202 -3.44 -0.57 25.50
C LYS A 202 -3.22 0.92 25.77
N THR A 203 -2.31 1.57 25.05
CA THR A 203 -2.05 3.01 25.18
C THR A 203 -2.96 3.78 24.26
#